data_2c9bf6ffc05ecb9dfad09b46436de6ce
#
_entry.id   2c9bf6ffc05ecb9dfad09b46436de6ce
#
_cell.length_a   1.000
_cell.length_b   1.000
_cell.length_c   1.000
_cell.angle_alpha   90.00
_cell.angle_beta   90.00
_cell.angle_gamma   90.00
#
_symmetry.space_group_name_H-M   'P 1'
#
loop_
_entity.id
_entity.type
_entity.pdbx_description
1 polymer ?
#
loop_
_entity_poly.entity_id
_entity_poly.type
_entity_poly.pdbx_seq_one_letter_code
_entity_poly.pdbx_strand_id
1 'polypeptide(L)'
;MARQRRTRIRILLLAASVPFFLPGCGVVAELPTTSMPESFSKSSASEGLPMAVSAPAEATASKVVMPVYWLAQNESDIQLYREFLPSENTGDPIGEAVQAMTAQVPHDSDYFTPWQPASEVTASISTKNVITVDITSDAFKASLDAGMAHRAVQQLVYTATAAAANAGLTTAGHNTSVVVLVDGKAGYQAFGHELLAKPLERDKKLPAPIWIIDPQEGDGVETSVTVSGSAVVREEKLSWSAEPIVKGRPDTSAATTGSVALDAATGETALFSVTIKLEPGEYNLRVFHGDGANEDSKRITVY
;
A
#
# COMPACT_ATOMS: atom_id res chain seq x y z
N MET A 1 36.60 -10.15 -49.62
CA MET A 1 35.84 -11.15 -50.40
C MET A 1 35.18 -12.11 -49.44
N ALA A 2 33.88 -11.99 -49.25
CA ALA A 2 33.00 -13.06 -48.74
C ALA A 2 31.55 -12.56 -48.72
N ARG A 3 30.71 -13.31 -49.32
CA ARG A 3 29.36 -13.13 -49.83
C ARG A 3 28.31 -12.89 -48.78
N GLN A 4 27.47 -11.86 -49.00
CA GLN A 4 26.11 -11.73 -48.44
C GLN A 4 25.20 -12.83 -49.00
N ARG A 5 24.48 -13.51 -48.10
CA ARG A 5 23.29 -14.32 -48.47
C ARG A 5 22.05 -13.64 -47.90
N ARG A 6 21.24 -13.06 -48.78
CA ARG A 6 19.90 -12.58 -48.54
C ARG A 6 18.91 -13.75 -48.55
N THR A 7 18.25 -14.03 -47.47
CA THR A 7 17.10 -14.95 -47.41
C THR A 7 15.81 -14.15 -47.49
N ARG A 8 15.06 -14.37 -48.56
CA ARG A 8 13.73 -13.78 -48.79
C ARG A 8 12.70 -14.70 -48.12
N ILE A 9 11.92 -14.17 -47.16
CA ILE A 9 10.74 -14.85 -46.64
C ILE A 9 9.52 -14.35 -47.40
N ARG A 10 8.80 -15.30 -48.02
CA ARG A 10 7.54 -15.09 -48.73
C ARG A 10 6.39 -14.98 -47.72
N ILE A 11 5.61 -13.93 -47.85
CA ILE A 11 4.32 -13.72 -47.14
C ILE A 11 3.25 -14.48 -47.91
N LEU A 12 2.58 -15.41 -47.29
CA LEU A 12 1.36 -16.05 -47.79
C LEU A 12 0.15 -15.35 -47.14
N LEU A 13 -0.64 -14.66 -47.97
CA LEU A 13 -1.97 -14.14 -47.63
C LEU A 13 -2.97 -15.29 -47.77
N LEU A 14 -3.69 -15.60 -46.70
CA LEU A 14 -4.93 -16.40 -46.76
C LEU A 14 -6.11 -15.50 -46.36
N ALA A 15 -6.97 -15.23 -47.33
CA ALA A 15 -8.26 -14.65 -47.18
C ALA A 15 -9.26 -15.75 -46.83
N ALA A 16 -10.06 -15.56 -45.77
CA ALA A 16 -11.24 -16.38 -45.52
C ALA A 16 -12.41 -15.47 -45.12
N SER A 17 -13.42 -15.62 -45.93
CA SER A 17 -14.69 -14.91 -46.03
C SER A 17 -15.66 -15.24 -44.88
N VAL A 18 -16.41 -14.20 -44.49
CA VAL A 18 -17.57 -14.20 -43.59
C VAL A 18 -18.83 -14.63 -44.37
N PRO A 19 -19.78 -15.33 -43.79
CA PRO A 19 -21.18 -15.09 -44.12
C PRO A 19 -21.98 -14.55 -42.94
N PHE A 20 -22.69 -13.49 -43.26
CA PHE A 20 -23.79 -12.81 -42.58
C PHE A 20 -25.03 -13.70 -42.56
N PHE A 21 -25.67 -13.89 -41.42
CA PHE A 21 -27.06 -14.30 -41.33
C PHE A 21 -27.82 -13.53 -40.23
N LEU A 22 -28.76 -12.75 -40.59
CA LEU A 22 -29.96 -12.31 -39.87
C LEU A 22 -31.18 -12.76 -40.78
N PRO A 23 -32.43 -12.82 -40.35
CA PRO A 23 -33.11 -12.40 -39.11
C PRO A 23 -34.14 -13.44 -38.60
N GLY A 24 -34.70 -13.17 -37.42
CA GLY A 24 -35.89 -13.91 -36.96
C GLY A 24 -36.71 -13.10 -35.93
N CYS A 25 -37.81 -12.55 -36.40
CA CYS A 25 -38.83 -11.90 -35.62
C CYS A 25 -39.63 -12.83 -34.71
N GLY A 26 -40.09 -12.27 -33.59
CA GLY A 26 -41.44 -12.45 -33.09
C GLY A 26 -41.63 -13.50 -32.00
N VAL A 27 -42.13 -13.10 -30.86
CA VAL A 27 -43.51 -13.36 -30.40
C VAL A 27 -43.66 -12.77 -28.99
N VAL A 28 -44.65 -11.93 -28.86
CA VAL A 28 -45.24 -11.42 -27.62
C VAL A 28 -46.09 -12.56 -27.03
N ALA A 29 -45.97 -12.83 -25.74
CA ALA A 29 -46.96 -13.63 -25.03
C ALA A 29 -47.26 -13.01 -23.67
N GLU A 30 -48.57 -12.80 -23.50
CA GLU A 30 -49.29 -12.14 -22.43
C GLU A 30 -49.14 -12.80 -21.06
N LEU A 31 -49.31 -11.96 -20.04
CA LEU A 31 -49.55 -12.32 -18.62
C LEU A 31 -50.90 -13.01 -18.43
N PRO A 32 -51.06 -13.85 -17.44
CA PRO A 32 -52.33 -13.94 -16.75
C PRO A 32 -52.23 -13.44 -15.31
N THR A 33 -53.06 -12.46 -15.04
CA THR A 33 -53.56 -12.06 -13.73
C THR A 33 -54.32 -13.20 -13.09
N THR A 34 -54.05 -13.54 -11.84
CA THR A 34 -55.02 -14.29 -11.02
C THR A 34 -55.02 -13.76 -9.59
N SER A 35 -56.21 -13.43 -9.20
CA SER A 35 -56.70 -12.83 -7.98
C SER A 35 -56.44 -13.59 -6.69
N MET A 36 -56.37 -12.80 -5.60
CA MET A 36 -56.47 -13.19 -4.18
C MET A 36 -57.73 -14.00 -3.86
N PRO A 37 -57.68 -14.71 -2.70
CA PRO A 37 -58.70 -14.38 -1.70
C PRO A 37 -58.10 -14.13 -0.29
N GLU A 38 -58.75 -13.16 0.35
CA GLU A 38 -58.66 -12.87 1.76
C GLU A 38 -59.20 -14.02 2.63
N SER A 39 -58.54 -14.23 3.79
CA SER A 39 -59.25 -14.85 4.93
C SER A 39 -58.71 -14.26 6.23
N PHE A 40 -59.59 -13.58 6.91
CA PHE A 40 -59.46 -13.12 8.29
C PHE A 40 -59.35 -14.30 9.25
N SER A 41 -58.48 -14.20 10.26
CA SER A 41 -58.73 -14.73 11.60
C SER A 41 -57.99 -13.97 12.68
N LYS A 42 -58.77 -13.68 13.69
CA LYS A 42 -58.51 -12.85 14.86
C LYS A 42 -57.57 -13.45 15.87
N SER A 43 -56.86 -12.53 16.52
CA SER A 43 -56.68 -12.41 17.99
C SER A 43 -55.77 -13.38 18.73
N SER A 44 -54.70 -12.81 19.29
CA SER A 44 -54.49 -12.85 20.73
C SER A 44 -53.46 -11.80 21.14
N ALA A 45 -53.84 -10.97 22.08
CA ALA A 45 -52.97 -10.00 22.75
C ALA A 45 -51.90 -10.76 23.56
N SER A 46 -50.65 -10.35 23.43
CA SER A 46 -49.61 -10.64 24.39
C SER A 46 -48.84 -9.35 24.69
N GLU A 47 -48.75 -9.09 25.95
CA GLU A 47 -48.29 -7.89 26.64
C GLU A 47 -46.90 -7.42 26.15
N GLY A 48 -46.75 -6.11 26.06
CA GLY A 48 -45.55 -5.42 25.66
C GLY A 48 -44.40 -5.61 26.63
N LEU A 49 -43.29 -6.12 26.08
CA LEU A 49 -41.97 -5.89 26.68
C LEU A 49 -41.45 -4.54 26.17
N PRO A 50 -40.83 -3.71 27.02
CA PRO A 50 -40.30 -2.43 26.60
C PRO A 50 -39.22 -2.69 25.52
N MET A 51 -39.42 -2.14 24.34
CA MET A 51 -38.37 -2.05 23.33
C MET A 51 -37.22 -1.27 23.92
N ALA A 52 -36.06 -1.92 24.09
CA ALA A 52 -34.82 -1.25 24.32
C ALA A 52 -34.58 -0.34 23.11
N VAL A 53 -34.63 0.97 23.35
CA VAL A 53 -34.19 1.97 22.40
C VAL A 53 -32.70 1.73 22.26
N SER A 54 -32.27 1.08 21.18
CA SER A 54 -30.87 1.07 20.79
C SER A 54 -30.42 2.49 20.62
N ALA A 55 -29.51 2.93 21.49
CA ALA A 55 -28.78 4.17 21.26
C ALA A 55 -28.22 4.15 19.83
N PRO A 56 -28.22 5.28 19.11
CA PRO A 56 -27.56 5.35 17.81
C PRO A 56 -26.12 4.87 18.02
N ALA A 57 -25.71 3.84 17.28
CA ALA A 57 -24.30 3.50 17.17
C ALA A 57 -23.62 4.78 16.68
N GLU A 58 -22.78 5.38 17.52
CA GLU A 58 -21.89 6.43 17.07
C GLU A 58 -21.09 5.81 15.93
N ALA A 59 -21.36 6.30 14.72
CA ALA A 59 -20.55 5.94 13.56
C ALA A 59 -19.15 6.44 13.87
N THR A 60 -18.27 5.55 14.29
CA THR A 60 -16.83 5.81 14.33
C THR A 60 -16.49 6.18 12.89
N ALA A 61 -16.23 7.47 12.66
CA ALA A 61 -15.75 7.94 11.38
C ALA A 61 -14.45 7.19 11.12
N SER A 62 -14.49 6.21 10.19
CA SER A 62 -13.28 5.54 9.74
C SER A 62 -12.39 6.64 9.17
N LYS A 63 -11.28 6.92 9.84
CA LYS A 63 -10.29 7.86 9.32
C LYS A 63 -9.83 7.30 7.98
N VAL A 64 -10.03 8.06 6.90
CA VAL A 64 -9.44 7.72 5.62
C VAL A 64 -7.94 7.92 5.78
N VAL A 65 -7.17 6.89 5.50
CA VAL A 65 -5.71 6.92 5.60
C VAL A 65 -5.07 6.80 4.23
N MET A 66 -3.92 7.43 4.06
CA MET A 66 -3.11 7.38 2.86
C MET A 66 -1.76 6.72 3.14
N PRO A 67 -1.29 5.81 2.26
CA PRO A 67 0.02 5.22 2.39
C PRO A 67 1.11 6.20 1.95
N VAL A 68 2.11 6.41 2.79
CA VAL A 68 3.30 7.20 2.49
C VAL A 68 4.53 6.35 2.73
N TYR A 69 5.45 6.33 1.77
CA TYR A 69 6.71 5.63 1.91
C TYR A 69 7.81 6.55 2.41
N TRP A 70 8.63 6.02 3.29
CA TRP A 70 9.78 6.65 3.91
C TRP A 70 11.05 5.82 3.66
N LEU A 71 12.19 6.42 3.85
CA LEU A 71 13.47 5.72 3.85
C LEU A 71 13.90 5.42 5.29
N ALA A 72 14.52 4.28 5.51
CA ALA A 72 15.20 3.98 6.76
C ALA A 72 16.46 3.15 6.51
N GLN A 73 17.43 3.32 7.40
CA GLN A 73 18.66 2.52 7.43
C GLN A 73 18.33 1.14 7.99
N ASN A 74 18.60 0.10 7.22
CA ASN A 74 18.51 -1.28 7.69
C ASN A 74 19.89 -1.92 7.46
N GLU A 75 20.62 -2.20 8.53
CA GLU A 75 22.00 -2.66 8.49
C GLU A 75 22.92 -1.77 7.62
N SER A 76 23.31 -2.28 6.45
CA SER A 76 24.20 -1.58 5.52
C SER A 76 23.48 -0.89 4.36
N ASP A 77 22.16 -1.02 4.26
CA ASP A 77 21.39 -0.49 3.13
C ASP A 77 20.26 0.43 3.61
N ILE A 78 19.81 1.31 2.71
CA ILE A 78 18.67 2.20 2.93
C ILE A 78 17.51 1.67 2.11
N GLN A 79 16.39 1.39 2.79
CA GLN A 79 15.24 0.71 2.24
C GLN A 79 13.95 1.51 2.46
N LEU A 80 12.88 1.11 1.75
CA LEU A 80 11.58 1.74 1.80
C LEU A 80 10.66 1.02 2.78
N TYR A 81 10.11 1.80 3.70
CA TYR A 81 9.06 1.42 4.66
C TYR A 81 7.81 2.25 4.41
N ARG A 82 6.66 1.79 4.83
CA ARG A 82 5.40 2.48 4.62
C ARG A 82 4.68 2.74 5.93
N GLU A 83 4.18 3.95 6.08
CA GLU A 83 3.22 4.33 7.12
C GLU A 83 1.86 4.69 6.50
N PHE A 84 0.82 4.68 7.33
CA PHE A 84 -0.49 5.16 6.97
C PHE A 84 -0.78 6.44 7.73
N LEU A 85 -0.83 7.55 7.01
CA LEU A 85 -1.12 8.87 7.56
C LEU A 85 -2.61 9.24 7.38
N PRO A 86 -3.18 10.06 8.27
CA PRO A 86 -4.53 10.59 8.05
C PRO A 86 -4.61 11.38 6.74
N SER A 87 -5.67 11.15 5.96
CA SER A 87 -5.96 11.92 4.75
C SER A 87 -6.97 13.04 5.04
N GLU A 88 -6.77 14.19 4.39
CA GLU A 88 -7.67 15.34 4.42
C GLU A 88 -8.79 15.25 3.37
N ASN A 89 -8.75 14.21 2.49
CA ASN A 89 -9.71 14.01 1.38
C ASN A 89 -9.78 15.21 0.42
N THR A 90 -8.65 15.68 -0.04
CA THR A 90 -8.54 16.84 -0.94
C THR A 90 -9.14 16.61 -2.34
N GLY A 91 -9.46 15.35 -2.68
CA GLY A 91 -9.94 14.96 -4.02
C GLY A 91 -8.81 14.50 -4.95
N ASP A 92 -7.56 14.69 -4.57
CA ASP A 92 -6.36 14.14 -5.23
C ASP A 92 -5.56 13.29 -4.24
N PRO A 93 -5.95 12.03 -4.00
CA PRO A 93 -5.30 11.19 -3.00
C PRO A 93 -3.84 10.87 -3.33
N ILE A 94 -3.46 10.93 -4.61
CA ILE A 94 -2.08 10.68 -5.03
C ILE A 94 -1.23 11.91 -4.74
N GLY A 95 -1.69 13.10 -5.15
CA GLY A 95 -1.01 14.37 -4.88
C GLY A 95 -0.89 14.63 -3.38
N GLU A 96 -1.94 14.35 -2.60
CA GLU A 96 -1.94 14.48 -1.15
C GLU A 96 -0.86 13.59 -0.49
N ALA A 97 -0.75 12.32 -0.88
CA ALA A 97 0.25 11.41 -0.34
C ALA A 97 1.68 11.82 -0.70
N VAL A 98 1.92 12.27 -1.95
CA VAL A 98 3.24 12.77 -2.38
C VAL A 98 3.57 14.10 -1.70
N GLN A 99 2.59 15.00 -1.51
CA GLN A 99 2.78 16.23 -0.75
C GLN A 99 3.20 15.92 0.69
N ALA A 100 2.50 14.99 1.35
CA ALA A 100 2.83 14.54 2.70
C ALA A 100 4.25 13.94 2.78
N MET A 101 4.62 13.10 1.82
CA MET A 101 5.96 12.50 1.71
C MET A 101 7.08 13.56 1.70
N THR A 102 6.86 14.71 1.06
CA THR A 102 7.87 15.77 0.99
C THR A 102 7.88 16.70 2.21
N ALA A 103 6.74 16.88 2.89
CA ALA A 103 6.52 17.95 3.87
C ALA A 103 6.35 17.46 5.31
N GLN A 104 5.85 16.23 5.52
CA GLN A 104 5.60 15.71 6.87
C GLN A 104 6.80 14.95 7.43
N VAL A 105 6.78 14.75 8.74
CA VAL A 105 7.75 13.96 9.47
C VAL A 105 7.15 12.57 9.68
N PRO A 106 7.88 11.47 9.46
CA PRO A 106 7.42 10.12 9.80
C PRO A 106 7.02 10.00 11.27
N HIS A 107 6.09 9.11 11.59
CA HIS A 107 5.77 8.77 12.99
C HIS A 107 6.92 7.99 13.62
N ASP A 108 7.48 7.05 12.88
CA ASP A 108 8.65 6.28 13.31
C ASP A 108 9.91 7.15 13.20
N SER A 109 10.60 7.33 14.31
CA SER A 109 11.79 8.18 14.39
C SER A 109 13.01 7.62 13.62
N ASP A 110 12.97 6.35 13.25
CA ASP A 110 14.01 5.68 12.45
C ASP A 110 13.84 5.94 10.95
N TYR A 111 12.68 6.51 10.56
CA TYR A 111 12.37 6.83 9.19
C TYR A 111 12.70 8.29 8.84
N PHE A 112 12.97 8.54 7.57
CA PHE A 112 13.26 9.89 7.06
C PHE A 112 12.85 10.07 5.60
N THR A 113 12.85 11.33 5.16
CA THR A 113 12.74 11.70 3.76
C THR A 113 13.90 12.62 3.36
N PRO A 114 14.53 12.41 2.19
CA PRO A 114 15.57 13.30 1.69
C PRO A 114 14.99 14.51 0.92
N TRP A 115 13.68 14.55 0.74
CA TRP A 115 13.00 15.63 0.03
C TRP A 115 12.93 16.91 0.85
N GLN A 116 12.89 18.05 0.15
CA GLN A 116 12.42 19.30 0.76
C GLN A 116 10.91 19.43 0.54
N PRO A 117 10.19 20.16 1.40
CA PRO A 117 8.76 20.40 1.18
C PRO A 117 8.48 21.01 -0.18
N ALA A 118 7.67 20.34 -0.99
CA ALA A 118 7.17 20.90 -2.24
C ALA A 118 6.17 22.02 -1.97
N SER A 119 6.22 23.11 -2.73
CA SER A 119 5.19 24.16 -2.64
C SER A 119 3.85 23.69 -3.18
N GLU A 120 3.85 22.83 -4.20
CA GLU A 120 2.65 22.27 -4.81
C GLU A 120 2.95 20.88 -5.40
N VAL A 121 2.00 19.96 -5.22
CA VAL A 121 1.96 18.65 -5.87
C VAL A 121 0.55 18.40 -6.39
N THR A 122 0.45 18.02 -7.65
CA THR A 122 -0.81 17.56 -8.25
C THR A 122 -0.59 16.23 -8.95
N ALA A 123 -1.64 15.41 -9.02
CA ALA A 123 -1.53 14.13 -9.72
C ALA A 123 -2.78 13.78 -10.51
N SER A 124 -2.59 12.94 -11.51
CA SER A 124 -3.65 12.32 -12.29
C SER A 124 -3.27 10.89 -12.66
N ILE A 125 -4.26 10.05 -12.93
CA ILE A 125 -4.04 8.67 -13.38
C ILE A 125 -4.86 8.37 -14.62
N SER A 126 -4.24 7.71 -15.59
CA SER A 126 -4.90 7.25 -16.81
C SER A 126 -5.53 5.86 -16.62
N THR A 127 -6.44 5.46 -17.51
CA THR A 127 -7.03 4.11 -17.55
C THR A 127 -6.01 2.98 -17.79
N LYS A 128 -4.78 3.32 -18.18
CA LYS A 128 -3.65 2.38 -18.36
C LYS A 128 -2.71 2.35 -17.15
N ASN A 129 -3.13 2.86 -16.01
CA ASN A 129 -2.35 2.96 -14.78
C ASN A 129 -1.05 3.77 -14.93
N VAL A 130 -1.02 4.75 -15.84
CA VAL A 130 0.06 5.73 -15.88
C VAL A 130 -0.35 6.91 -15.01
N ILE A 131 0.34 7.07 -13.89
CA ILE A 131 0.20 8.19 -12.98
C ILE A 131 1.08 9.32 -13.49
N THR A 132 0.55 10.53 -13.59
CA THR A 132 1.35 11.74 -13.82
C THR A 132 1.35 12.53 -12.52
N VAL A 133 2.53 12.78 -11.96
CA VAL A 133 2.75 13.65 -10.80
C VAL A 133 3.44 14.91 -11.29
N ASP A 134 2.86 16.07 -11.04
CA ASP A 134 3.52 17.36 -11.25
C ASP A 134 3.90 17.93 -9.87
N ILE A 135 5.18 18.20 -9.68
CA ILE A 135 5.75 18.64 -8.42
C ILE A 135 6.66 19.85 -8.64
N THR A 136 6.63 20.81 -7.75
CA THR A 136 7.46 22.00 -7.85
C THR A 136 8.94 21.72 -7.61
N SER A 137 9.82 22.44 -8.32
CA SER A 137 11.27 22.21 -8.33
C SER A 137 11.96 22.47 -6.99
N ASP A 138 11.31 23.17 -6.07
CA ASP A 138 11.82 23.42 -4.72
C ASP A 138 11.97 22.13 -3.89
N ALA A 139 11.22 21.09 -4.20
CA ALA A 139 11.35 19.78 -3.57
C ALA A 139 12.71 19.08 -3.81
N PHE A 140 13.43 19.45 -4.86
CA PHE A 140 14.69 18.81 -5.30
C PHE A 140 15.96 19.51 -4.83
N LYS A 141 15.86 20.44 -3.87
CA LYS A 141 17.02 21.27 -3.45
C LYS A 141 18.05 20.54 -2.56
N ALA A 142 17.74 19.35 -2.07
CA ALA A 142 18.70 18.59 -1.30
C ALA A 142 19.90 18.16 -2.15
N SER A 143 21.10 18.22 -1.57
CA SER A 143 22.31 17.68 -2.21
C SER A 143 22.45 16.21 -1.84
N LEU A 144 22.20 15.34 -2.79
CA LEU A 144 22.22 13.88 -2.62
C LEU A 144 23.32 13.27 -3.50
N ASP A 145 23.83 12.11 -3.11
CA ASP A 145 24.56 11.26 -4.04
C ASP A 145 23.62 10.51 -4.99
N ALA A 146 24.17 9.86 -6.01
CA ALA A 146 23.37 9.18 -7.02
C ALA A 146 22.52 8.02 -6.44
N GLY A 147 23.02 7.31 -5.44
CA GLY A 147 22.29 6.23 -4.78
C GLY A 147 21.09 6.73 -3.98
N MET A 148 21.28 7.82 -3.23
CA MET A 148 20.22 8.45 -2.47
C MET A 148 19.22 9.16 -3.39
N ALA A 149 19.66 9.78 -4.48
CA ALA A 149 18.79 10.40 -5.48
C ALA A 149 17.85 9.34 -6.12
N HIS A 150 18.37 8.16 -6.46
CA HIS A 150 17.57 7.05 -6.96
C HIS A 150 16.53 6.60 -5.91
N ARG A 151 16.92 6.43 -4.64
CA ARG A 151 16.01 6.06 -3.55
C ARG A 151 14.94 7.12 -3.30
N ALA A 152 15.29 8.39 -3.37
CA ALA A 152 14.33 9.49 -3.26
C ALA A 152 13.29 9.43 -4.38
N VAL A 153 13.71 9.29 -5.63
CA VAL A 153 12.78 9.16 -6.77
C VAL A 153 11.90 7.92 -6.61
N GLN A 154 12.47 6.80 -6.16
CA GLN A 154 11.69 5.59 -5.90
C GLN A 154 10.73 5.74 -4.72
N GLN A 155 11.06 6.50 -3.69
CA GLN A 155 10.13 6.86 -2.62
C GLN A 155 8.87 7.54 -3.18
N LEU A 156 9.02 8.49 -4.11
CA LEU A 156 7.89 9.12 -4.81
C LEU A 156 7.09 8.09 -5.61
N VAL A 157 7.76 7.22 -6.39
CA VAL A 157 7.09 6.18 -7.22
C VAL A 157 6.28 5.24 -6.34
N TYR A 158 6.84 4.79 -5.22
CA TYR A 158 6.17 3.90 -4.29
C TYR A 158 4.98 4.57 -3.61
N THR A 159 5.13 5.82 -3.16
CA THR A 159 4.06 6.59 -2.53
C THR A 159 2.91 6.83 -3.51
N ALA A 160 3.18 7.34 -4.70
CA ALA A 160 2.17 7.64 -5.70
C ALA A 160 1.38 6.38 -6.13
N THR A 161 2.10 5.28 -6.39
CA THR A 161 1.46 4.02 -6.83
C THR A 161 0.67 3.35 -5.70
N ALA A 162 1.12 3.45 -4.45
CA ALA A 162 0.39 2.93 -3.30
C ALA A 162 -0.87 3.76 -3.01
N ALA A 163 -0.77 5.09 -3.09
CA ALA A 163 -1.92 5.97 -2.92
C ALA A 163 -2.99 5.73 -3.98
N ALA A 164 -2.60 5.55 -5.26
CA ALA A 164 -3.52 5.20 -6.33
C ALA A 164 -4.23 3.87 -6.07
N ALA A 165 -3.50 2.85 -5.62
CA ALA A 165 -4.07 1.54 -5.30
C ALA A 165 -5.01 1.61 -4.08
N ASN A 166 -4.60 2.32 -3.02
CA ASN A 166 -5.40 2.52 -1.80
C ASN A 166 -6.71 3.26 -2.08
N ALA A 167 -6.68 4.23 -2.99
CA ALA A 167 -7.87 4.97 -3.44
C ALA A 167 -8.73 4.20 -4.47
N GLY A 168 -8.35 2.98 -4.85
CA GLY A 168 -9.08 2.18 -5.85
C GLY A 168 -9.02 2.73 -7.28
N LEU A 169 -8.03 3.56 -7.58
CA LEU A 169 -7.88 4.22 -8.89
C LEU A 169 -7.15 3.36 -9.92
N THR A 170 -6.57 2.22 -9.52
CA THR A 170 -5.84 1.32 -10.41
C THR A 170 -6.76 0.32 -11.10
N THR A 171 -6.48 0.05 -12.37
CA THR A 171 -7.21 -0.94 -13.17
C THR A 171 -6.45 -2.28 -13.17
N ALA A 172 -7.16 -3.38 -12.94
CA ALA A 172 -6.56 -4.72 -12.98
C ALA A 172 -5.96 -5.04 -14.36
N GLY A 173 -4.87 -5.83 -14.37
CA GLY A 173 -4.23 -6.29 -15.61
C GLY A 173 -3.21 -5.32 -16.24
N HIS A 174 -2.97 -4.17 -15.63
CA HIS A 174 -1.95 -3.22 -16.08
C HIS A 174 -0.91 -2.95 -14.98
N ASN A 175 0.36 -2.92 -15.36
CA ASN A 175 1.41 -2.43 -14.47
C ASN A 175 1.22 -0.93 -14.25
N THR A 176 1.51 -0.47 -13.03
CA THR A 176 1.44 0.94 -12.70
C THR A 176 2.81 1.59 -12.88
N SER A 177 2.85 2.73 -13.55
CA SER A 177 4.06 3.54 -13.74
C SER A 177 3.79 5.01 -13.42
N VAL A 178 4.85 5.76 -13.13
CA VAL A 178 4.78 7.17 -12.76
C VAL A 178 5.58 8.02 -13.73
N VAL A 179 4.94 9.00 -14.33
CA VAL A 179 5.58 10.10 -15.07
C VAL A 179 5.68 11.28 -14.11
N VAL A 180 6.89 11.79 -13.92
CA VAL A 180 7.12 12.96 -13.07
C VAL A 180 7.37 14.16 -13.94
N LEU A 181 6.55 15.18 -13.76
CA LEU A 181 6.76 16.52 -14.28
C LEU A 181 7.31 17.41 -13.16
N VAL A 182 8.17 18.34 -13.50
CA VAL A 182 8.67 19.34 -12.55
C VAL A 182 8.38 20.71 -13.12
N ASP A 183 7.58 21.49 -12.39
CA ASP A 183 7.06 22.79 -12.87
C ASP A 183 6.38 22.65 -14.26
N GLY A 184 5.58 21.58 -14.44
CA GLY A 184 4.87 21.24 -15.67
C GLY A 184 5.75 20.69 -16.81
N LYS A 185 7.03 20.37 -16.57
CA LYS A 185 7.98 19.95 -17.62
C LYS A 185 8.56 18.58 -17.36
N ALA A 186 8.61 17.74 -18.41
CA ALA A 186 9.31 16.47 -18.39
C ALA A 186 10.83 16.65 -18.59
N GLY A 187 11.59 15.62 -18.22
CA GLY A 187 13.03 15.56 -18.47
C GLY A 187 13.87 16.36 -17.48
N TYR A 188 13.34 16.62 -16.28
CA TYR A 188 14.09 17.25 -15.20
C TYR A 188 15.17 16.31 -14.64
N GLN A 189 16.33 16.87 -14.27
CA GLN A 189 17.42 16.15 -13.64
C GLN A 189 17.24 16.20 -12.11
N ALA A 190 16.56 15.23 -11.54
CA ALA A 190 16.28 15.15 -10.12
C ALA A 190 17.58 15.03 -9.30
N PHE A 191 17.75 15.91 -8.31
CA PHE A 191 18.93 15.98 -7.43
C PHE A 191 20.28 16.02 -8.19
N GLY A 192 20.28 16.37 -9.48
CA GLY A 192 21.46 16.36 -10.34
C GLY A 192 21.91 15.00 -10.85
N HIS A 193 21.20 13.92 -10.53
CA HIS A 193 21.61 12.54 -10.84
C HIS A 193 20.59 11.73 -11.64
N GLU A 194 19.29 11.84 -11.36
CA GLU A 194 18.24 11.00 -11.94
C GLU A 194 17.44 11.75 -13.00
N LEU A 195 17.47 11.30 -14.26
CA LEU A 195 16.76 11.95 -15.36
C LEU A 195 15.30 11.48 -15.45
N LEU A 196 14.34 12.35 -15.16
CA LEU A 196 12.90 12.08 -15.18
C LEU A 196 12.30 12.22 -16.59
N ALA A 197 12.82 11.45 -17.56
CA ALA A 197 12.42 11.54 -18.96
C ALA A 197 11.50 10.42 -19.44
N LYS A 198 11.28 9.40 -18.62
CA LYS A 198 10.51 8.19 -18.96
C LYS A 198 9.57 7.85 -17.80
N PRO A 199 8.48 7.10 -18.07
CA PRO A 199 7.71 6.49 -16.99
C PRO A 199 8.60 5.62 -16.10
N LEU A 200 8.43 5.76 -14.79
CA LEU A 200 9.18 5.06 -13.76
C LEU A 200 8.31 3.93 -13.20
N GLU A 201 8.89 2.77 -13.01
CA GLU A 201 8.29 1.64 -12.31
C GLU A 201 8.96 1.45 -10.95
N ARG A 202 8.32 0.70 -10.07
CA ARG A 202 8.89 0.35 -8.75
C ARG A 202 10.14 -0.51 -8.91
N ASP A 203 11.25 -0.10 -8.31
CA ASP A 203 12.41 -0.96 -8.12
C ASP A 203 12.14 -1.94 -6.97
N LYS A 204 11.93 -3.21 -7.31
CA LYS A 204 11.55 -4.28 -6.37
C LYS A 204 12.63 -4.61 -5.31
N LYS A 205 13.83 -4.04 -5.43
CA LYS A 205 14.94 -4.27 -4.50
C LYS A 205 14.94 -3.31 -3.31
N LEU A 206 14.17 -2.22 -3.38
CA LEU A 206 14.18 -1.16 -2.39
C LEU A 206 13.24 -1.34 -1.20
N PRO A 207 12.09 -2.06 -1.30
CA PRO A 207 11.29 -2.31 -0.11
C PRO A 207 12.06 -3.07 0.95
N ALA A 208 11.80 -2.71 2.21
CA ALA A 208 12.34 -3.43 3.35
C ALA A 208 11.99 -4.93 3.27
N PRO A 209 12.95 -5.82 3.55
CA PRO A 209 12.71 -7.25 3.51
C PRO A 209 11.79 -7.74 4.63
N ILE A 210 11.67 -6.99 5.72
CA ILE A 210 10.69 -7.19 6.80
C ILE A 210 10.06 -5.84 7.10
N TRP A 211 8.73 -5.84 7.27
CA TRP A 211 8.00 -4.64 7.58
C TRP A 211 6.74 -4.97 8.38
N ILE A 212 6.60 -4.37 9.58
CA ILE A 212 5.42 -4.43 10.43
C ILE A 212 4.39 -3.44 9.89
N ILE A 213 3.22 -3.95 9.47
CA ILE A 213 2.12 -3.14 8.92
C ILE A 213 1.23 -2.62 10.04
N ASP A 214 0.96 -3.48 11.02
CA ASP A 214 0.08 -3.22 12.15
C ASP A 214 0.59 -4.00 13.37
N PRO A 215 0.71 -3.38 14.55
CA PRO A 215 0.45 -1.97 14.84
C PRO A 215 1.52 -1.04 14.25
N GLN A 216 1.18 0.25 14.10
CA GLN A 216 2.12 1.29 13.69
C GLN A 216 2.84 1.90 14.90
N GLU A 217 3.89 2.67 14.62
CA GLU A 217 4.66 3.40 15.64
C GLU A 217 3.74 4.33 16.45
N GLY A 218 3.79 4.21 17.76
CA GLY A 218 2.99 5.01 18.69
C GLY A 218 1.56 4.54 18.92
N ASP A 219 1.14 3.42 18.32
CA ASP A 219 -0.23 2.94 18.50
C ASP A 219 -0.53 2.50 19.92
N GLY A 220 -1.76 2.80 20.35
CA GLY A 220 -2.37 2.26 21.56
C GLY A 220 -3.19 1.01 21.24
N VAL A 221 -2.87 -0.10 21.89
CA VAL A 221 -3.47 -1.42 21.61
C VAL A 221 -3.97 -2.09 22.90
N GLU A 222 -4.84 -3.08 22.76
CA GLU A 222 -5.30 -3.91 23.85
C GLU A 222 -4.27 -5.00 24.24
N THR A 223 -4.46 -5.65 25.40
CA THR A 223 -3.58 -6.73 25.90
C THR A 223 -3.45 -7.93 24.98
N SER A 224 -4.37 -8.12 24.02
CA SER A 224 -4.29 -9.12 22.96
C SER A 224 -3.89 -8.44 21.66
N VAL A 225 -2.59 -8.28 21.44
CA VAL A 225 -2.02 -7.55 20.29
C VAL A 225 -1.87 -8.48 19.09
N THR A 226 -2.45 -8.11 17.96
CA THR A 226 -2.17 -8.80 16.68
C THR A 226 -1.11 -8.02 15.93
N VAL A 227 0.05 -8.65 15.73
CA VAL A 227 1.14 -8.08 14.93
C VAL A 227 1.08 -8.69 13.55
N SER A 228 0.96 -7.86 12.53
CA SER A 228 0.91 -8.28 11.12
C SER A 228 1.85 -7.49 10.24
N GLY A 229 2.30 -8.13 9.16
CA GLY A 229 3.26 -7.50 8.27
C GLY A 229 3.57 -8.33 7.04
N SER A 230 4.64 -7.94 6.37
CA SER A 230 5.19 -8.69 5.24
C SER A 230 6.68 -8.95 5.42
N ALA A 231 7.14 -10.08 4.89
CA ALA A 231 8.54 -10.43 4.90
C ALA A 231 8.96 -11.16 3.61
N VAL A 232 10.18 -10.91 3.15
CA VAL A 232 10.81 -11.73 2.12
C VAL A 232 11.27 -13.03 2.78
N VAL A 233 10.78 -14.17 2.31
CA VAL A 233 11.09 -15.47 2.88
C VAL A 233 12.55 -15.81 2.66
N ARG A 234 13.31 -15.87 3.74
CA ARG A 234 14.69 -16.41 3.78
C ARG A 234 14.73 -17.73 4.54
N GLU A 235 13.87 -17.84 5.55
CA GLU A 235 13.67 -19.00 6.43
C GLU A 235 12.16 -19.25 6.54
N GLU A 236 11.79 -20.47 6.95
CA GLU A 236 10.38 -20.85 7.11
C GLU A 236 9.64 -20.08 8.21
N LYS A 237 10.38 -19.39 9.07
CA LYS A 237 9.84 -18.65 10.23
C LYS A 237 10.54 -17.32 10.41
N LEU A 238 9.78 -16.34 10.87
CA LEU A 238 10.31 -15.12 11.48
C LEU A 238 10.31 -15.25 12.99
N SER A 239 11.32 -14.68 13.62
CA SER A 239 11.35 -14.44 15.05
C SER A 239 10.70 -13.10 15.37
N TRP A 240 10.08 -13.01 16.55
CA TRP A 240 9.59 -11.75 17.09
C TRP A 240 9.91 -11.62 18.56
N SER A 241 10.02 -10.39 19.05
CA SER A 241 10.13 -10.04 20.46
C SER A 241 9.24 -8.85 20.80
N ALA A 242 8.67 -8.87 22.02
CA ALA A 242 8.03 -7.75 22.65
C ALA A 242 8.83 -7.39 23.90
N GLU A 243 9.54 -6.28 23.84
CA GLU A 243 10.51 -5.84 24.86
C GLU A 243 9.89 -4.71 25.68
N PRO A 244 9.62 -4.88 27.00
CA PRO A 244 9.09 -3.80 27.82
C PRO A 244 10.01 -2.58 27.79
N ILE A 245 9.45 -1.37 27.73
CA ILE A 245 10.21 -0.13 27.84
C ILE A 245 10.40 0.22 29.31
N VAL A 246 11.63 0.15 29.81
CA VAL A 246 12.00 0.52 31.17
C VAL A 246 12.92 1.73 31.13
N LYS A 247 12.50 2.83 31.78
CA LYS A 247 13.25 4.10 31.77
C LYS A 247 13.58 4.60 30.36
N GLY A 248 12.64 4.42 29.41
CA GLY A 248 12.75 4.88 28.03
C GLY A 248 13.62 4.00 27.12
N ARG A 249 14.00 2.80 27.57
CA ARG A 249 14.80 1.84 26.79
C ARG A 249 14.19 0.44 26.80
N PRO A 250 14.26 -0.31 25.67
CA PRO A 250 13.84 -1.70 25.64
C PRO A 250 14.65 -2.55 26.64
N ASP A 251 13.94 -3.37 27.43
CA ASP A 251 14.54 -4.37 28.31
C ASP A 251 14.44 -5.75 27.66
N THR A 252 15.50 -6.14 26.97
CA THR A 252 15.60 -7.43 26.28
C THR A 252 15.59 -8.62 27.25
N SER A 253 15.96 -8.41 28.53
CA SER A 253 15.98 -9.48 29.52
C SER A 253 14.58 -9.89 30.00
N ALA A 254 13.60 -8.99 29.85
CA ALA A 254 12.19 -9.21 30.18
C ALA A 254 11.32 -9.43 28.95
N ALA A 255 11.91 -9.63 27.78
CA ALA A 255 11.22 -9.77 26.52
C ALA A 255 10.36 -11.05 26.46
N THR A 256 9.15 -10.91 25.96
CA THR A 256 8.35 -12.03 25.47
C THR A 256 8.75 -12.30 24.02
N THR A 257 9.06 -13.55 23.69
CA THR A 257 9.58 -13.92 22.37
C THR A 257 8.82 -15.09 21.75
N GLY A 258 8.88 -15.20 20.43
CA GLY A 258 8.30 -16.33 19.71
C GLY A 258 8.66 -16.31 18.23
N SER A 259 7.93 -17.10 17.46
CA SER A 259 8.10 -17.14 16.01
C SER A 259 6.75 -17.25 15.29
N VAL A 260 6.72 -16.81 14.03
CA VAL A 260 5.58 -16.94 13.13
C VAL A 260 6.03 -17.60 11.83
N ALA A 261 5.25 -18.56 11.32
CA ALA A 261 5.54 -19.22 10.05
C ALA A 261 5.30 -18.30 8.86
N LEU A 262 6.09 -18.47 7.80
CA LEU A 262 5.91 -17.82 6.51
C LEU A 262 5.47 -18.88 5.48
N ASP A 263 4.37 -18.61 4.80
CA ASP A 263 3.78 -19.53 3.79
C ASP A 263 4.02 -18.96 2.38
N ALA A 264 5.27 -19.00 1.93
CA ALA A 264 5.67 -18.71 0.56
C ALA A 264 7.05 -19.31 0.28
N ALA A 265 7.45 -19.38 -0.98
CA ALA A 265 8.74 -19.91 -1.37
C ALA A 265 9.89 -18.93 -1.01
N THR A 266 11.07 -19.48 -0.80
CA THR A 266 12.27 -18.67 -0.54
C THR A 266 12.49 -17.61 -1.61
N GLY A 267 12.68 -16.38 -1.21
CA GLY A 267 12.83 -15.21 -2.07
C GLY A 267 11.52 -14.52 -2.45
N GLU A 268 10.37 -15.10 -2.14
CA GLU A 268 9.07 -14.46 -2.31
C GLU A 268 8.68 -13.66 -1.06
N THR A 269 7.72 -12.75 -1.23
CA THR A 269 7.15 -11.99 -0.10
C THR A 269 5.95 -12.75 0.46
N ALA A 270 5.99 -13.06 1.75
CA ALA A 270 4.87 -13.59 2.52
C ALA A 270 4.25 -12.53 3.42
N LEU A 271 2.96 -12.66 3.70
CA LEU A 271 2.32 -11.96 4.80
C LEU A 271 2.44 -12.81 6.06
N PHE A 272 2.64 -12.16 7.20
CA PHE A 272 2.61 -12.81 8.50
C PHE A 272 1.59 -12.15 9.42
N SER A 273 1.08 -12.93 10.37
CA SER A 273 0.21 -12.42 11.44
C SER A 273 0.38 -13.31 12.66
N VAL A 274 0.56 -12.69 13.83
CA VAL A 274 0.66 -13.38 15.11
C VAL A 274 -0.06 -12.57 16.18
N THR A 275 -0.85 -13.25 17.03
CA THR A 275 -1.48 -12.61 18.18
C THR A 275 -0.69 -12.97 19.43
N ILE A 276 -0.28 -11.94 20.18
CA ILE A 276 0.50 -12.06 21.42
C ILE A 276 -0.28 -11.44 22.57
N LYS A 277 -0.11 -11.98 23.77
CA LYS A 277 -0.69 -11.40 24.99
C LYS A 277 0.39 -10.68 25.76
N LEU A 278 0.12 -9.40 26.06
CA LEU A 278 1.02 -8.53 26.79
C LEU A 278 0.26 -7.91 28.00
N GLU A 279 0.98 -7.65 29.08
CA GLU A 279 0.47 -6.86 30.20
C GLU A 279 0.43 -5.38 29.80
N PRO A 280 -0.41 -4.54 30.45
CA PRO A 280 -0.39 -3.09 30.22
C PRO A 280 0.98 -2.48 30.41
N GLY A 281 1.41 -1.64 29.47
CA GLY A 281 2.73 -1.01 29.49
C GLY A 281 3.19 -0.54 28.11
N GLU A 282 4.38 0.04 28.03
CA GLU A 282 5.04 0.41 26.78
C GLU A 282 5.97 -0.72 26.31
N TYR A 283 5.97 -1.01 25.03
CA TYR A 283 6.76 -2.08 24.44
C TYR A 283 7.44 -1.63 23.14
N ASN A 284 8.63 -2.21 22.89
CA ASN A 284 9.24 -2.25 21.58
C ASN A 284 8.96 -3.62 20.96
N LEU A 285 8.11 -3.65 19.94
CA LEU A 285 7.86 -4.85 19.13
C LEU A 285 8.94 -4.94 18.07
N ARG A 286 9.56 -6.12 17.94
CA ARG A 286 10.55 -6.39 16.87
C ARG A 286 10.16 -7.65 16.12
N VAL A 287 10.36 -7.64 14.81
CA VAL A 287 10.25 -8.81 13.93
C VAL A 287 11.53 -8.91 13.11
N PHE A 288 12.16 -10.07 13.11
CA PHE A 288 13.49 -10.24 12.53
C PHE A 288 13.73 -11.68 12.04
N HIS A 289 14.67 -11.86 11.12
CA HIS A 289 15.18 -13.19 10.77
C HIS A 289 16.03 -13.78 11.90
N GLY A 290 16.17 -15.12 11.92
CA GLY A 290 16.81 -15.83 13.03
C GLY A 290 18.27 -15.44 13.30
N ASP A 291 18.97 -14.88 12.31
CA ASP A 291 20.31 -14.33 12.44
C ASP A 291 20.34 -12.90 13.03
N GLY A 292 19.18 -12.30 13.28
CA GLY A 292 19.03 -10.91 13.73
C GLY A 292 19.25 -9.89 12.62
N ALA A 293 19.56 -10.34 11.41
CA ALA A 293 19.70 -9.49 10.25
C ALA A 293 18.33 -9.13 9.69
N ASN A 294 18.18 -7.91 9.21
CA ASN A 294 16.94 -7.38 8.67
C ASN A 294 15.79 -7.48 9.69
N GLU A 295 15.55 -6.40 10.34
CA GLU A 295 14.47 -6.27 11.31
C GLU A 295 13.59 -5.06 11.01
N ASP A 296 12.39 -5.06 11.56
CA ASP A 296 11.56 -3.88 11.76
C ASP A 296 11.04 -3.85 13.18
N SER A 297 10.90 -2.66 13.74
CA SER A 297 10.42 -2.47 15.11
C SER A 297 9.38 -1.36 15.20
N LYS A 298 8.48 -1.48 16.18
CA LYS A 298 7.45 -0.48 16.49
C LYS A 298 7.29 -0.34 17.99
N ARG A 299 7.25 0.89 18.47
CA ARG A 299 6.86 1.19 19.85
C ARG A 299 5.36 1.26 19.96
N ILE A 300 4.81 0.60 20.96
CA ILE A 300 3.36 0.60 21.23
C ILE A 300 3.08 0.80 22.71
N THR A 301 1.85 1.22 23.00
CA THR A 301 1.33 1.29 24.38
C THR A 301 0.17 0.30 24.52
N VAL A 302 0.28 -0.65 25.46
CA VAL A 302 -0.75 -1.64 25.78
C VAL A 302 -1.56 -1.14 26.97
N TYR A 303 -2.91 -1.19 26.87
CA TYR A 303 -3.86 -0.73 27.90
C TYR A 303 -4.63 -1.87 28.55
#